data_5f95e53fc9ed456603884ceeff79c299
#
_entry.id   5f95e53fc9ed456603884ceeff79c299
#
_cell.length_a   1.000
_cell.length_b   1.000
_cell.length_c   1.000
_cell.angle_alpha   90.00
_cell.angle_beta   90.00
_cell.angle_gamma   90.00
#
_symmetry.space_group_name_H-M   'P 1'
#
loop_
_entity.id
_entity.type
_entity.pdbx_description
1 polymer ?
#
loop_
_entity_poly.entity_id
_entity_poly.type
_entity_poly.pdbx_seq_one_letter_code
_entity_poly.pdbx_strand_id
1 'polypeptide(L)'
;HDVPLADWQYQMLAAKANRDLNTFFQIAIDRKLNICMVGGTGSGKTTFTKALVDMIPHDTRLITIEDTHELDTPHHLNHAHLFYKEHITAKQIIAACMRLKPDRILLTELRGDEAWDYLSALNTGHPGGLTSVHANDARSVHYRIAQLAMESAAGKSMPYDYILNTVRTTIDVVCFFNRTYMTELYFDPVEKYLVLRGRV
;
A
#
# COMPACT_ATOMS: atom_id res chain seq x y z
N HIS A 1 -20.84 -15.37 -13.54
CA HIS A 1 -19.55 -15.69 -14.15
C HIS A 1 -18.58 -16.03 -13.02
N ASP A 2 -18.15 -17.30 -12.98
CA ASP A 2 -17.16 -17.75 -12.00
C ASP A 2 -15.82 -17.10 -12.34
N VAL A 3 -15.35 -16.22 -11.44
CA VAL A 3 -14.02 -15.66 -11.51
C VAL A 3 -13.05 -16.67 -10.94
N PRO A 4 -12.03 -17.13 -11.70
CA PRO A 4 -11.07 -18.11 -11.20
C PRO A 4 -10.10 -17.43 -10.23
N LEU A 5 -10.33 -17.61 -8.92
CA LEU A 5 -9.43 -17.17 -7.88
C LEU A 5 -8.40 -18.26 -7.55
N ALA A 6 -7.21 -17.85 -7.15
CA ALA A 6 -6.19 -18.75 -6.61
C ALA A 6 -6.56 -19.22 -5.20
N ASP A 7 -6.05 -20.38 -4.78
CA ASP A 7 -6.33 -20.95 -3.46
C ASP A 7 -6.02 -19.99 -2.30
N TRP A 8 -4.90 -19.25 -2.39
CA TRP A 8 -4.53 -18.29 -1.36
C TRP A 8 -5.53 -17.11 -1.25
N GLN A 9 -6.18 -16.73 -2.37
CA GLN A 9 -7.21 -15.69 -2.36
C GLN A 9 -8.48 -16.18 -1.64
N TYR A 10 -8.88 -17.43 -1.87
CA TYR A 10 -9.96 -18.04 -1.10
C TYR A 10 -9.63 -18.14 0.39
N GLN A 11 -8.39 -18.52 0.73
CA GLN A 11 -7.92 -18.57 2.13
C GLN A 11 -7.99 -17.20 2.80
N MET A 12 -7.59 -16.13 2.09
CA MET A 12 -7.70 -14.76 2.61
C MET A 12 -9.15 -14.33 2.81
N LEU A 13 -10.03 -14.62 1.85
CA LEU A 13 -11.46 -14.31 1.97
C LEU A 13 -12.10 -15.06 3.16
N ALA A 14 -11.76 -16.32 3.36
CA ALA A 14 -12.21 -17.11 4.51
C ALA A 14 -11.66 -16.56 5.83
N ALA A 15 -10.39 -16.22 5.89
CA ALA A 15 -9.76 -15.61 7.06
C ALA A 15 -10.42 -14.26 7.42
N LYS A 16 -10.70 -13.43 6.43
CA LYS A 16 -11.44 -12.18 6.62
C LYS A 16 -12.83 -12.42 7.19
N ALA A 17 -13.59 -13.35 6.62
CA ALA A 17 -14.94 -13.71 7.09
C ALA A 17 -14.94 -14.24 8.54
N ASN A 18 -13.93 -15.01 8.91
CA ASN A 18 -13.74 -15.57 10.24
C ASN A 18 -13.04 -14.63 11.23
N ARG A 19 -12.69 -13.42 10.80
CA ARG A 19 -11.92 -12.44 11.59
C ARG A 19 -10.54 -12.98 12.05
N ASP A 20 -9.98 -13.91 11.32
CA ASP A 20 -8.61 -14.40 11.53
C ASP A 20 -7.61 -13.47 10.84
N LEU A 21 -7.36 -12.33 11.47
CA LEU A 21 -6.50 -11.29 10.91
C LEU A 21 -5.05 -11.73 10.79
N ASN A 22 -4.59 -12.58 11.69
CA ASN A 22 -3.22 -13.09 11.64
C ASN A 22 -2.96 -13.90 10.36
N THR A 23 -3.83 -14.86 10.05
CA THR A 23 -3.75 -15.62 8.80
C THR A 23 -3.92 -14.72 7.58
N PHE A 24 -4.89 -13.80 7.60
CA PHE A 24 -5.12 -12.86 6.50
C PHE A 24 -3.86 -12.06 6.16
N PHE A 25 -3.27 -11.39 7.15
CA PHE A 25 -2.10 -10.53 6.91
C PHE A 25 -0.82 -11.32 6.64
N GLN A 26 -0.68 -12.53 7.22
CA GLN A 26 0.47 -13.37 6.89
C GLN A 26 0.47 -13.75 5.40
N ILE A 27 -0.67 -14.14 4.86
CA ILE A 27 -0.78 -14.43 3.42
C ILE A 27 -0.55 -13.16 2.59
N ALA A 28 -1.14 -12.03 2.98
CA ALA A 28 -0.96 -10.76 2.29
C ALA A 28 0.52 -10.35 2.21
N ILE A 29 1.25 -10.47 3.31
CA ILE A 29 2.68 -10.17 3.39
C ILE A 29 3.49 -11.16 2.54
N ASP A 30 3.24 -12.46 2.66
CA ASP A 30 3.96 -13.50 1.92
C ASP A 30 3.75 -13.39 0.41
N ARG A 31 2.56 -12.97 0.00
CA ARG A 31 2.21 -12.72 -1.42
C ARG A 31 2.61 -11.35 -1.94
N LYS A 32 3.29 -10.55 -1.12
CA LYS A 32 3.72 -9.19 -1.48
C LYS A 32 2.56 -8.32 -1.99
N LEU A 33 1.41 -8.40 -1.33
CA LEU A 33 0.29 -7.52 -1.61
C LEU A 33 0.60 -6.11 -1.11
N ASN A 34 0.08 -5.12 -1.82
CA ASN A 34 0.22 -3.72 -1.44
C ASN A 34 -0.91 -3.33 -0.49
N ILE A 35 -0.55 -2.84 0.69
CA ILE A 35 -1.47 -2.58 1.80
C ILE A 35 -1.47 -1.08 2.12
N CYS A 36 -2.66 -0.50 2.21
CA CYS A 36 -2.86 0.89 2.59
C CYS A 36 -3.62 0.98 3.91
N MET A 37 -3.05 1.70 4.87
CA MET A 37 -3.69 2.03 6.14
C MET A 37 -4.36 3.40 6.03
N VAL A 38 -5.54 3.52 6.61
CA VAL A 38 -6.36 4.74 6.58
C VAL A 38 -6.90 5.04 7.97
N GLY A 39 -6.87 6.29 8.37
CA GLY A 39 -7.38 6.74 9.66
C GLY A 39 -6.76 8.05 10.09
N GLY A 40 -7.32 8.68 11.11
CA GLY A 40 -6.82 9.93 11.68
C GLY A 40 -5.54 9.76 12.48
N THR A 41 -4.94 10.88 12.88
CA THR A 41 -3.79 10.92 13.79
C THR A 41 -4.14 10.23 15.12
N GLY A 42 -3.23 9.41 15.63
CA GLY A 42 -3.44 8.67 16.88
C GLY A 42 -4.41 7.49 16.78
N SER A 43 -4.77 7.05 15.56
CA SER A 43 -5.67 5.92 15.35
C SER A 43 -5.01 4.54 15.44
N GLY A 44 -3.71 4.47 15.70
CA GLY A 44 -2.97 3.20 15.78
C GLY A 44 -2.41 2.71 14.43
N LYS A 45 -2.51 3.48 13.36
CA LYS A 45 -1.96 3.12 12.04
C LYS A 45 -0.49 2.76 12.09
N THR A 46 0.32 3.57 12.76
CA THR A 46 1.78 3.33 12.87
C THR A 46 2.07 2.05 13.65
N THR A 47 1.37 1.82 14.75
CA THR A 47 1.52 0.59 15.55
C THR A 47 1.16 -0.64 14.73
N PHE A 48 0.07 -0.57 13.97
CA PHE A 48 -0.36 -1.65 13.10
C PHE A 48 0.64 -1.87 11.95
N THR A 49 1.15 -0.80 11.35
CA THR A 49 2.18 -0.87 10.31
C THR A 49 3.45 -1.55 10.83
N LYS A 50 3.89 -1.24 12.04
CA LYS A 50 5.03 -1.92 12.69
C LYS A 50 4.78 -3.42 12.85
N ALA A 51 3.58 -3.80 13.25
CA ALA A 51 3.21 -5.21 13.37
C ALA A 51 3.26 -5.93 12.01
N LEU A 52 2.82 -5.29 10.93
CA LEU A 52 2.94 -5.84 9.57
C LEU A 52 4.40 -5.95 9.12
N VAL A 53 5.23 -4.95 9.44
CA VAL A 53 6.66 -4.99 9.14
C VAL A 53 7.33 -6.18 9.81
N ASP A 54 6.99 -6.48 11.06
CA ASP A 54 7.54 -7.63 11.79
C ASP A 54 7.15 -8.98 11.14
N MET A 55 6.08 -9.04 10.37
CA MET A 55 5.67 -10.22 9.60
C MET A 55 6.46 -10.40 8.30
N ILE A 56 7.15 -9.37 7.82
CA ILE A 56 8.00 -9.45 6.63
C ILE A 56 9.24 -10.29 6.94
N PRO A 57 9.66 -11.22 6.06
CA PRO A 57 10.89 -11.99 6.28
C PRO A 57 12.08 -11.08 6.62
N HIS A 58 12.84 -11.43 7.65
CA HIS A 58 13.88 -10.57 8.24
C HIS A 58 15.10 -10.36 7.33
N ASP A 59 15.28 -11.18 6.30
CA ASP A 59 16.30 -11.04 5.27
C ASP A 59 15.89 -10.09 4.13
N THR A 60 14.66 -9.57 4.17
CA THR A 60 14.15 -8.61 3.21
C THR A 60 14.87 -7.27 3.34
N ARG A 61 15.33 -6.70 2.21
CA ARG A 61 15.84 -5.33 2.20
C ARG A 61 14.68 -4.35 2.17
N LEU A 62 14.54 -3.59 3.25
CA LEU A 62 13.50 -2.57 3.42
C LEU A 62 14.08 -1.17 3.20
N ILE A 63 13.39 -0.36 2.41
CA ILE A 63 13.62 1.08 2.36
C ILE A 63 12.36 1.77 2.84
N THR A 64 12.49 2.60 3.88
CA THR A 64 11.39 3.44 4.37
C THR A 64 11.56 4.87 3.88
N ILE A 65 10.47 5.51 3.50
CA ILE A 65 10.43 6.91 3.09
C ILE A 65 9.44 7.64 3.99
N GLU A 66 9.92 8.58 4.77
CA GLU A 66 9.16 9.24 5.85
C GLU A 66 9.43 10.74 5.90
N ASP A 67 8.48 11.49 6.41
CA ASP A 67 8.69 12.90 6.80
C ASP A 67 9.44 12.98 8.14
N THR A 68 8.96 12.27 9.12
CA THR A 68 9.56 12.11 10.44
C THR A 68 9.74 10.63 10.75
N HIS A 69 10.84 10.28 11.37
CA HIS A 69 11.13 8.88 11.68
C HIS A 69 10.16 8.32 12.71
N GLU A 70 9.30 7.40 12.28
CA GLU A 70 8.32 6.69 13.11
C GLU A 70 8.40 5.18 12.94
N LEU A 71 8.88 4.72 11.79
CA LEU A 71 8.86 3.32 11.40
C LEU A 71 10.23 2.67 11.63
N ASP A 72 10.45 2.17 12.84
CA ASP A 72 11.60 1.33 13.15
C ASP A 72 11.47 -0.06 12.51
N THR A 73 12.62 -0.60 12.08
CA THR A 73 12.71 -1.95 11.51
C THR A 73 13.77 -2.76 12.23
N PRO A 74 13.62 -3.03 13.54
CA PRO A 74 14.69 -3.57 14.38
C PRO A 74 15.13 -4.99 13.99
N HIS A 75 14.26 -5.76 13.34
CA HIS A 75 14.54 -7.13 12.93
C HIS A 75 15.07 -7.25 11.49
N HIS A 76 15.03 -6.14 10.72
CA HIS A 76 15.51 -6.11 9.34
C HIS A 76 16.85 -5.36 9.28
N LEU A 77 17.95 -6.08 9.42
CA LEU A 77 19.28 -5.46 9.46
C LEU A 77 19.67 -4.81 8.13
N ASN A 78 19.14 -5.31 7.02
CA ASN A 78 19.34 -4.73 5.69
C ASN A 78 18.25 -3.71 5.39
N HIS A 79 18.40 -2.49 5.89
CA HIS A 79 17.45 -1.42 5.67
C HIS A 79 18.12 -0.08 5.40
N ALA A 80 17.34 0.85 4.84
CA ALA A 80 17.68 2.28 4.76
C ALA A 80 16.44 3.10 5.09
N HIS A 81 16.59 4.09 5.96
CA HIS A 81 15.56 5.07 6.29
C HIS A 81 15.85 6.38 5.56
N LEU A 82 14.97 6.78 4.64
CA LEU A 82 15.09 8.00 3.85
C LEU A 82 14.04 9.01 4.28
N PHE A 83 14.42 10.29 4.34
CA PHE A 83 13.55 11.35 4.84
C PHE A 83 13.40 12.45 3.82
N TYR A 84 12.17 12.85 3.52
CA TYR A 84 11.90 14.03 2.73
C TYR A 84 11.69 15.26 3.65
N LYS A 85 12.10 16.42 3.16
CA LYS A 85 12.00 17.72 3.80
C LYS A 85 11.73 18.79 2.74
N GLU A 86 11.70 20.05 3.14
CA GLU A 86 11.39 21.19 2.27
C GLU A 86 12.15 21.21 0.93
N HIS A 87 13.40 20.74 0.92
CA HIS A 87 14.26 20.79 -0.26
C HIS A 87 14.38 19.47 -1.00
N ILE A 88 13.88 18.36 -0.44
CA ILE A 88 13.92 17.03 -1.02
C ILE A 88 12.56 16.41 -0.89
N THR A 89 11.87 16.26 -2.01
CA THR A 89 10.50 15.74 -2.04
C THR A 89 10.45 14.20 -1.95
N ALA A 90 9.32 13.67 -1.48
CA ALA A 90 9.07 12.22 -1.50
C ALA A 90 9.23 11.64 -2.92
N LYS A 91 8.77 12.35 -3.93
CA LYS A 91 8.93 11.97 -5.34
C LYS A 91 10.39 11.78 -5.75
N GLN A 92 11.27 12.74 -5.38
CA GLN A 92 12.70 12.64 -5.66
C GLN A 92 13.35 11.45 -4.95
N ILE A 93 12.95 11.18 -3.71
CA ILE A 93 13.45 10.05 -2.92
C ILE A 93 12.99 8.71 -3.52
N ILE A 94 11.75 8.59 -3.97
CA ILE A 94 11.26 7.39 -4.65
C ILE A 94 12.13 7.09 -5.89
N ALA A 95 12.40 8.09 -6.71
CA ALA A 95 13.24 7.94 -7.88
C ALA A 95 14.68 7.50 -7.51
N ALA A 96 15.23 8.06 -6.44
CA ALA A 96 16.58 7.72 -5.98
C ALA A 96 16.63 6.30 -5.37
N CYS A 97 15.61 5.89 -4.63
CA CYS A 97 15.61 4.60 -3.94
C CYS A 97 15.58 3.40 -4.89
N MET A 98 15.14 3.57 -6.14
CA MET A 98 15.21 2.52 -7.16
C MET A 98 16.66 2.02 -7.37
N ARG A 99 17.64 2.91 -7.19
CA ARG A 99 19.07 2.58 -7.32
C ARG A 99 19.64 1.88 -6.09
N LEU A 100 18.92 1.87 -4.98
CA LEU A 100 19.33 1.24 -3.73
C LEU A 100 18.93 -0.24 -3.64
N LYS A 101 18.32 -0.77 -4.69
CA LYS A 101 17.88 -2.17 -4.83
C LYS A 101 17.00 -2.65 -3.65
N PRO A 102 15.90 -1.96 -3.36
CA PRO A 102 14.99 -2.42 -2.30
C PRO A 102 14.24 -3.68 -2.72
N ASP A 103 13.98 -4.57 -1.76
CA ASP A 103 12.99 -5.63 -1.94
C ASP A 103 11.58 -5.09 -1.74
N ARG A 104 11.40 -4.18 -0.76
CA ARG A 104 10.14 -3.48 -0.49
C ARG A 104 10.40 -2.02 -0.17
N ILE A 105 9.51 -1.16 -0.65
CA ILE A 105 9.52 0.28 -0.37
C ILE A 105 8.30 0.61 0.48
N LEU A 106 8.54 1.13 1.69
CA LEU A 106 7.50 1.53 2.63
C LEU A 106 7.44 3.05 2.65
N LEU A 107 6.41 3.62 2.02
CA LEU A 107 6.14 5.07 2.05
C LEU A 107 5.08 5.33 3.11
N THR A 108 5.44 6.02 4.19
CA THR A 108 4.57 6.15 5.37
C THR A 108 3.27 6.87 5.09
N GLU A 109 3.25 7.82 4.16
CA GLU A 109 2.02 8.52 3.79
C GLU A 109 2.04 9.04 2.34
N LEU A 110 0.91 8.87 1.65
CA LEU A 110 0.65 9.49 0.36
C LEU A 110 -0.05 10.84 0.58
N ARG A 111 0.56 11.94 0.13
CA ARG A 111 0.05 13.30 0.35
C ARG A 111 -0.19 14.09 -0.92
N GLY A 112 0.48 13.75 -2.04
CA GLY A 112 0.45 14.55 -3.25
C GLY A 112 0.92 13.80 -4.49
N ASP A 113 1.69 14.47 -5.31
CA ASP A 113 2.10 14.01 -6.63
C ASP A 113 3.01 12.77 -6.63
N GLU A 114 3.67 12.46 -5.51
CA GLU A 114 4.44 11.23 -5.32
C GLU A 114 3.60 9.95 -5.43
N ALA A 115 2.27 10.07 -5.30
CA ALA A 115 1.38 8.91 -5.34
C ALA A 115 1.52 8.12 -6.65
N TRP A 116 1.62 8.80 -7.80
CA TRP A 116 1.80 8.11 -9.08
C TRP A 116 3.14 7.38 -9.16
N ASP A 117 4.21 8.02 -8.72
CA ASP A 117 5.55 7.42 -8.73
C ASP A 117 5.62 6.21 -7.81
N TYR A 118 4.96 6.26 -6.65
CA TYR A 118 4.88 5.12 -5.74
C TYR A 118 4.09 3.96 -6.34
N LEU A 119 2.92 4.21 -6.92
CA LEU A 119 2.13 3.19 -7.63
C LEU A 119 2.96 2.54 -8.75
N SER A 120 3.69 3.35 -9.51
CA SER A 120 4.55 2.86 -10.59
C SER A 120 5.66 1.95 -10.04
N ALA A 121 6.29 2.32 -8.95
CA ALA A 121 7.30 1.49 -8.29
C ALA A 121 6.73 0.13 -7.82
N LEU A 122 5.55 0.13 -7.21
CA LEU A 122 4.86 -1.09 -6.78
C LEU A 122 4.53 -2.02 -7.94
N ASN A 123 4.23 -1.46 -9.13
CA ASN A 123 3.89 -2.21 -10.33
C ASN A 123 5.10 -2.65 -11.17
N THR A 124 6.29 -2.09 -10.93
CA THR A 124 7.48 -2.31 -11.76
C THR A 124 8.62 -3.01 -11.03
N GLY A 125 8.29 -4.03 -10.25
CA GLY A 125 9.29 -4.90 -9.64
C GLY A 125 9.50 -4.70 -8.14
N HIS A 126 8.72 -3.82 -7.48
CA HIS A 126 8.80 -3.54 -6.05
C HIS A 126 7.45 -3.72 -5.34
N PRO A 127 6.77 -4.89 -5.50
CA PRO A 127 5.49 -5.15 -4.82
C PRO A 127 5.69 -5.34 -3.31
N GLY A 128 4.61 -5.28 -2.56
CA GLY A 128 4.62 -5.48 -1.12
C GLY A 128 4.86 -4.18 -0.34
N GLY A 129 4.44 -3.05 -0.90
CA GLY A 129 4.48 -1.76 -0.22
C GLY A 129 3.45 -1.65 0.90
N LEU A 130 3.82 -0.94 1.96
CA LEU A 130 2.94 -0.50 3.02
C LEU A 130 2.90 1.02 2.99
N THR A 131 1.71 1.60 2.96
CA THR A 131 1.54 3.06 2.95
C THR A 131 0.30 3.46 3.73
N SER A 132 0.10 4.75 3.91
CA SER A 132 -1.14 5.29 4.46
C SER A 132 -1.65 6.47 3.64
N VAL A 133 -2.93 6.77 3.79
CA VAL A 133 -3.57 7.93 3.18
C VAL A 133 -4.73 8.39 4.07
N HIS A 134 -5.06 9.67 4.01
CA HIS A 134 -6.25 10.19 4.66
C HIS A 134 -7.48 10.04 3.74
N ALA A 135 -8.47 9.30 4.20
CA ALA A 135 -9.77 9.14 3.56
C ALA A 135 -10.86 8.88 4.62
N ASN A 136 -12.12 8.96 4.23
CA ASN A 136 -13.25 8.86 5.14
C ASN A 136 -13.69 7.41 5.44
N ASP A 137 -13.38 6.49 4.53
CA ASP A 137 -13.71 5.06 4.63
C ASP A 137 -12.79 4.23 3.72
N ALA A 138 -12.84 2.91 3.87
CA ALA A 138 -11.98 2.01 3.11
C ALA A 138 -12.27 2.01 1.59
N ARG A 139 -13.49 2.27 1.18
CA ARG A 139 -13.88 2.25 -0.25
C ARG A 139 -13.44 3.51 -0.98
N SER A 140 -13.47 4.67 -0.31
CA SER A 140 -13.07 5.94 -0.91
C SER A 140 -11.55 6.08 -1.11
N VAL A 141 -10.76 5.19 -0.55
CA VAL A 141 -9.29 5.22 -0.62
C VAL A 141 -8.77 5.17 -2.06
N HIS A 142 -9.32 4.29 -2.89
CA HIS A 142 -8.87 4.18 -4.28
C HIS A 142 -9.11 5.48 -5.05
N TYR A 143 -10.27 6.11 -4.86
CA TYR A 143 -10.57 7.42 -5.44
C TYR A 143 -9.64 8.51 -4.91
N ARG A 144 -9.36 8.50 -3.59
CA ARG A 144 -8.45 9.47 -2.99
C ARG A 144 -7.03 9.35 -3.53
N ILE A 145 -6.52 8.14 -3.66
CA ILE A 145 -5.19 7.90 -4.24
C ILE A 145 -5.16 8.30 -5.72
N ALA A 146 -6.24 8.00 -6.47
CA ALA A 146 -6.34 8.44 -7.86
C ALA A 146 -6.32 9.97 -7.99
N GLN A 147 -7.00 10.70 -7.11
CA GLN A 147 -6.96 12.17 -7.07
C GLN A 147 -5.53 12.68 -6.81
N LEU A 148 -4.82 12.10 -5.84
CA LEU A 148 -3.43 12.45 -5.56
C LEU A 148 -2.51 12.15 -6.76
N ALA A 149 -2.69 11.01 -7.41
CA ALA A 149 -1.92 10.64 -8.60
C ALA A 149 -2.13 11.64 -9.76
N MET A 150 -3.33 12.20 -9.89
CA MET A 150 -3.62 13.23 -10.90
C MET A 150 -2.92 14.57 -10.65
N GLU A 151 -2.42 14.81 -9.47
CA GLU A 151 -1.62 16.01 -9.17
C GLU A 151 -0.23 15.96 -9.85
N SER A 152 0.27 14.77 -10.19
CA SER A 152 1.53 14.60 -10.91
C SER A 152 1.45 15.11 -12.35
N ALA A 153 2.59 15.51 -12.92
CA ALA A 153 2.66 15.90 -14.32
C ALA A 153 2.20 14.77 -15.26
N ALA A 154 2.58 13.53 -14.96
CA ALA A 154 2.15 12.36 -15.71
C ALA A 154 0.64 12.12 -15.57
N GLY A 155 0.11 12.21 -14.34
CA GLY A 155 -1.30 12.00 -14.05
C GLY A 155 -2.22 13.00 -14.76
N LYS A 156 -1.80 14.26 -14.87
CA LYS A 156 -2.57 15.30 -15.59
C LYS A 156 -2.76 15.01 -17.08
N SER A 157 -1.91 14.20 -17.68
CA SER A 157 -1.98 13.83 -19.09
C SER A 157 -2.70 12.50 -19.35
N MET A 158 -3.16 11.81 -18.32
CA MET A 158 -3.79 10.50 -18.43
C MET A 158 -5.30 10.58 -18.17
N PRO A 159 -6.11 9.73 -18.81
CA PRO A 159 -7.52 9.59 -18.47
C PRO A 159 -7.70 9.16 -17.00
N TYR A 160 -8.66 9.77 -16.32
CA TYR A 160 -8.94 9.46 -14.91
C TYR A 160 -9.24 7.97 -14.68
N ASP A 161 -10.05 7.37 -15.56
CA ASP A 161 -10.39 5.94 -15.44
C ASP A 161 -9.17 5.02 -15.53
N TYR A 162 -8.18 5.38 -16.35
CA TYR A 162 -6.91 4.66 -16.40
C TYR A 162 -6.16 4.74 -15.08
N ILE A 163 -6.09 5.92 -14.49
CA ILE A 163 -5.45 6.14 -13.18
C ILE A 163 -6.19 5.36 -12.09
N LEU A 164 -7.51 5.48 -12.03
CA LEU A 164 -8.33 4.78 -11.04
C LEU A 164 -8.19 3.26 -11.14
N ASN A 165 -8.21 2.72 -12.36
CA ASN A 165 -8.01 1.29 -12.59
C ASN A 165 -6.59 0.83 -12.20
N THR A 166 -5.59 1.68 -12.42
CA THR A 166 -4.22 1.41 -11.94
C THR A 166 -4.18 1.34 -10.41
N VAL A 167 -4.85 2.25 -9.71
CA VAL A 167 -4.96 2.22 -8.25
C VAL A 167 -5.67 0.95 -7.77
N ARG A 168 -6.82 0.62 -8.36
CA ARG A 168 -7.62 -0.58 -8.00
C ARG A 168 -6.84 -1.88 -8.18
N THR A 169 -5.99 -1.96 -9.18
CA THR A 169 -5.19 -3.15 -9.46
C THR A 169 -3.87 -3.18 -8.71
N THR A 170 -3.42 -2.06 -8.15
CA THR A 170 -2.16 -1.94 -7.40
C THR A 170 -2.38 -2.08 -5.90
N ILE A 171 -3.34 -1.36 -5.32
CA ILE A 171 -3.65 -1.40 -3.89
C ILE A 171 -4.62 -2.55 -3.61
N ASP A 172 -4.10 -3.62 -3.03
CA ASP A 172 -4.82 -4.88 -2.84
C ASP A 172 -5.67 -4.89 -1.57
N VAL A 173 -5.15 -4.31 -0.49
CA VAL A 173 -5.74 -4.35 0.85
C VAL A 173 -5.81 -2.95 1.41
N VAL A 174 -6.96 -2.60 1.98
CA VAL A 174 -7.15 -1.33 2.71
C VAL A 174 -7.66 -1.62 4.11
N CYS A 175 -6.97 -1.05 5.10
CA CYS A 175 -7.31 -1.17 6.52
C CYS A 175 -7.76 0.20 7.04
N PHE A 176 -9.03 0.34 7.38
CA PHE A 176 -9.56 1.58 7.93
C PHE A 176 -9.64 1.52 9.45
N PHE A 177 -9.03 2.52 10.09
CA PHE A 177 -8.98 2.68 11.54
C PHE A 177 -9.87 3.84 11.98
N ASN A 178 -10.77 3.55 12.89
CA ASN A 178 -11.53 4.57 13.59
C ASN A 178 -11.14 4.54 15.08
N ARG A 179 -10.63 5.64 15.58
CA ARG A 179 -9.95 5.70 16.89
C ARG A 179 -8.77 4.71 16.90
N THR A 180 -8.79 3.70 17.76
CA THR A 180 -7.72 2.70 17.89
C THR A 180 -8.09 1.33 17.33
N TYR A 181 -9.20 1.21 16.63
CA TYR A 181 -9.71 -0.05 16.11
C TYR A 181 -9.79 -0.05 14.60
N MET A 182 -9.39 -1.16 13.97
CA MET A 182 -9.67 -1.41 12.56
C MET A 182 -11.15 -1.77 12.41
N THR A 183 -11.92 -0.89 11.78
CA THR A 183 -13.37 -1.04 11.61
C THR A 183 -13.76 -1.56 10.25
N GLU A 184 -12.90 -1.40 9.24
CA GLU A 184 -13.13 -1.91 7.89
C GLU A 184 -11.86 -2.54 7.35
N LEU A 185 -12.01 -3.65 6.64
CA LEU A 185 -10.95 -4.32 5.91
C LEU A 185 -11.43 -4.59 4.49
N TYR A 186 -10.81 -3.91 3.51
CA TYR A 186 -11.09 -4.11 2.10
C TYR A 186 -10.10 -5.12 1.51
N PHE A 187 -10.62 -6.12 0.84
CA PHE A 187 -9.90 -7.03 -0.04
C PHE A 187 -10.90 -7.62 -1.03
N ASP A 188 -10.78 -7.28 -2.30
CA ASP A 188 -11.69 -7.74 -3.36
C ASP A 188 -10.91 -8.25 -4.58
N PRO A 189 -10.48 -9.52 -4.55
CA PRO A 189 -9.74 -10.12 -5.66
C PRO A 189 -10.62 -10.33 -6.90
N VAL A 190 -11.95 -10.38 -6.75
CA VAL A 190 -12.88 -10.49 -7.87
C VAL A 190 -12.93 -9.18 -8.65
N GLU A 191 -13.09 -8.05 -7.98
CA GLU A 191 -13.05 -6.73 -8.62
C GLU A 191 -11.72 -6.53 -9.36
N LYS A 192 -10.60 -6.82 -8.68
CA LYS A 192 -9.28 -6.73 -9.31
C LYS A 192 -9.18 -7.56 -10.59
N TYR A 193 -9.67 -8.79 -10.57
CA TYR A 193 -9.68 -9.66 -11.75
C TYR A 193 -10.49 -9.05 -12.90
N LEU A 194 -11.68 -8.52 -12.59
CA LEU A 194 -12.57 -7.93 -13.59
C LEU A 194 -11.96 -6.66 -14.18
N VAL A 195 -11.37 -5.79 -13.37
CA VAL A 195 -10.67 -4.57 -13.83
C VAL A 195 -9.52 -4.92 -14.76
N LEU A 196 -8.70 -5.91 -14.40
CA LEU A 196 -7.58 -6.38 -15.25
C LEU A 196 -8.05 -6.92 -16.61
N ARG A 197 -9.30 -7.38 -16.71
CA ARG A 197 -9.90 -7.90 -17.94
C ARG A 197 -10.73 -6.87 -18.70
N GLY A 198 -10.76 -5.61 -18.23
CA GLY A 198 -11.57 -4.54 -18.84
C GLY A 198 -13.08 -4.82 -18.79
N ARG A 199 -13.55 -5.48 -17.74
CA ARG A 199 -14.96 -5.88 -17.56
C ARG A 199 -15.72 -5.02 -16.54
N VAL A 200 -15.07 -3.99 -16.01
CA VAL A 200 -15.63 -3.03 -15.04
C VAL A 200 -15.17 -1.64 -15.44
#